data_f86346933efcd19b8709f8974450bb8e
#
_entry.id   f86346933efcd19b8709f8974450bb8e
#
_cell.length_a   1.000
_cell.length_b   1.000
_cell.length_c   1.000
_cell.angle_alpha   90.00
_cell.angle_beta   90.00
_cell.angle_gamma   90.00
#
_symmetry.space_group_name_H-M   'P 1'
#
loop_
_entity.id
_entity.type
_entity.pdbx_description
1 polymer ?
#
loop_
_entity_poly.entity_id
_entity_poly.type
_entity_poly.pdbx_seq_one_letter_code
_entity_poly.pdbx_strand_id
1 'polypeptide(L)'
;MFLLGQTVGKYQILSNLGSGGFGTVFLAKDAWIDKKVAIKVPHRQSGDEVDLLQEPRLLAALDHPNIVGIVTAERVDGVFFIVMEYVKGETLESVVDREKSLDLPRAINYIVQILKGVSHAHDAQILHRDLRPANVLVAESGILKVADFGTSRFLEKSHATTVIGSPPYMAPEQFQGRAVLASDIYSVGVMLYQMLTGTLPYFSPNPAQIERMVAQGRCTPPKLRNPQIPREISDIVMKAIAPDLSARYQRASELLEDLATATDIDHTATELDDIRKRLKAREVPKKGFCWNCRKPLPARSDSCPFCGEKP
;
A
#
# COMPACT_ATOMS: atom_id res chain seq x y z
N MET A 1 -22.20 -13.92 -1.68
CA MET A 1 -21.15 -13.70 -2.71
C MET A 1 -21.77 -12.89 -3.83
N PHE A 2 -21.14 -11.79 -4.26
CA PHE A 2 -21.71 -10.96 -5.33
C PHE A 2 -21.56 -11.63 -6.69
N LEU A 3 -22.54 -11.41 -7.56
CA LEU A 3 -22.56 -11.94 -8.93
C LEU A 3 -22.19 -10.82 -9.94
N LEU A 4 -21.60 -11.23 -11.05
CA LEU A 4 -21.30 -10.29 -12.15
C LEU A 4 -22.60 -9.70 -12.69
N GLY A 5 -22.62 -8.38 -12.91
CA GLY A 5 -23.80 -7.63 -13.34
C GLY A 5 -24.78 -7.30 -12.22
N GLN A 6 -24.63 -7.88 -11.02
CA GLN A 6 -25.49 -7.56 -9.87
C GLN A 6 -25.28 -6.12 -9.44
N THR A 7 -26.37 -5.47 -9.03
CA THR A 7 -26.33 -4.15 -8.37
C THR A 7 -26.49 -4.36 -6.86
N VAL A 8 -25.56 -3.80 -6.09
CA VAL A 8 -25.54 -3.82 -4.62
C VAL A 8 -25.56 -2.37 -4.15
N GLY A 9 -26.69 -1.93 -3.61
CA GLY A 9 -26.92 -0.51 -3.34
C GLY A 9 -26.78 0.31 -4.63
N LYS A 10 -25.81 1.21 -4.67
CA LYS A 10 -25.47 2.04 -5.84
C LYS A 10 -24.34 1.48 -6.71
N TYR A 11 -23.80 0.31 -6.37
CA TYR A 11 -22.63 -0.27 -7.04
C TYR A 11 -23.03 -1.40 -7.99
N GLN A 12 -22.69 -1.27 -9.26
CA GLN A 12 -22.82 -2.33 -10.25
C GLN A 12 -21.53 -3.14 -10.30
N ILE A 13 -21.60 -4.44 -10.02
CA ILE A 13 -20.44 -5.36 -10.04
C ILE A 13 -20.04 -5.64 -11.49
N LEU A 14 -18.79 -5.31 -11.86
CA LEU A 14 -18.29 -5.45 -13.23
C LEU A 14 -17.44 -6.70 -13.43
N SER A 15 -16.54 -7.01 -12.48
CA SER A 15 -15.67 -8.18 -12.54
C SER A 15 -15.15 -8.56 -11.17
N ASN A 16 -14.64 -9.78 -11.03
CA ASN A 16 -13.84 -10.20 -9.90
C ASN A 16 -12.39 -9.77 -10.15
N LEU A 17 -11.75 -9.08 -9.19
CA LEU A 17 -10.35 -8.68 -9.23
C LEU A 17 -9.43 -9.69 -8.53
N GLY A 18 -9.97 -10.47 -7.59
CA GLY A 18 -9.23 -11.49 -6.87
C GLY A 18 -9.97 -12.01 -5.64
N SER A 19 -9.58 -13.20 -5.19
CA SER A 19 -10.05 -13.79 -3.93
C SER A 19 -8.85 -14.30 -3.15
N GLY A 20 -8.76 -13.95 -1.88
CA GLY A 20 -7.67 -14.33 -0.98
C GLY A 20 -8.19 -14.77 0.38
N GLY A 21 -7.28 -15.02 1.34
CA GLY A 21 -7.63 -15.47 2.68
C GLY A 21 -8.55 -14.53 3.47
N PHE A 22 -8.56 -13.25 3.14
CA PHE A 22 -9.28 -12.20 3.88
C PHE A 22 -10.61 -11.79 3.24
N GLY A 23 -10.87 -12.17 1.98
CA GLY A 23 -12.09 -11.77 1.29
C GLY A 23 -11.95 -11.86 -0.22
N THR A 24 -13.01 -11.42 -0.89
CA THR A 24 -13.06 -11.31 -2.35
C THR A 24 -13.15 -9.84 -2.73
N VAL A 25 -12.37 -9.42 -3.72
CA VAL A 25 -12.34 -8.05 -4.24
C VAL A 25 -12.97 -8.03 -5.62
N PHE A 26 -13.91 -7.10 -5.80
CA PHE A 26 -14.63 -6.89 -7.05
C PHE A 26 -14.34 -5.49 -7.63
N LEU A 27 -14.24 -5.39 -8.93
CA LEU A 27 -14.40 -4.13 -9.64
C LEU A 27 -15.88 -3.81 -9.71
N ALA A 28 -16.25 -2.62 -9.30
CA ALA A 28 -17.61 -2.12 -9.42
C ALA A 28 -17.63 -0.70 -9.98
N LYS A 29 -18.80 -0.28 -10.41
CA LYS A 29 -19.08 1.08 -10.86
C LYS A 29 -20.11 1.70 -9.90
N ASP A 30 -19.77 2.84 -9.30
CA ASP A 30 -20.73 3.67 -8.58
C ASP A 30 -21.64 4.34 -9.61
N ALA A 31 -22.91 3.93 -9.66
CA ALA A 31 -23.88 4.40 -10.66
C ALA A 31 -24.29 5.87 -10.47
N TRP A 32 -24.09 6.45 -9.27
CA TRP A 32 -24.47 7.83 -8.99
C TRP A 32 -23.43 8.85 -9.49
N ILE A 33 -22.14 8.49 -9.39
CA ILE A 33 -21.04 9.39 -9.77
C ILE A 33 -20.25 8.89 -10.98
N ASP A 34 -20.67 7.80 -11.60
CA ASP A 34 -20.06 7.17 -12.79
C ASP A 34 -18.58 6.82 -12.62
N LYS A 35 -18.17 6.42 -11.37
CA LYS A 35 -16.77 6.15 -11.01
C LYS A 35 -16.54 4.67 -10.75
N LYS A 36 -15.41 4.13 -11.24
CA LYS A 36 -14.95 2.77 -10.88
C LYS A 36 -14.39 2.77 -9.47
N VAL A 37 -14.75 1.74 -8.72
CA VAL A 37 -14.29 1.47 -7.35
C VAL A 37 -13.92 0.00 -7.19
N ALA A 38 -13.09 -0.31 -6.20
CA ALA A 38 -12.84 -1.67 -5.75
C ALA A 38 -13.71 -1.95 -4.52
N ILE A 39 -14.40 -3.09 -4.49
CA ILE A 39 -15.24 -3.51 -3.36
C ILE A 39 -14.66 -4.78 -2.77
N LYS A 40 -14.17 -4.71 -1.52
CA LYS A 40 -13.71 -5.85 -0.76
C LYS A 40 -14.83 -6.39 0.12
N VAL A 41 -15.19 -7.64 -0.10
CA VAL A 41 -16.15 -8.39 0.73
C VAL A 41 -15.36 -9.34 1.63
N PRO A 42 -15.23 -9.07 2.93
CA PRO A 42 -14.56 -9.97 3.85
C PRO A 42 -15.27 -11.32 3.91
N HIS A 43 -14.52 -12.42 4.05
CA HIS A 43 -15.13 -13.74 4.23
C HIS A 43 -15.91 -13.82 5.54
N ARG A 44 -15.45 -13.13 6.58
CA ARG A 44 -16.14 -13.05 7.86
C ARG A 44 -17.20 -11.94 7.82
N GLN A 45 -18.45 -12.32 7.84
CA GLN A 45 -19.61 -11.42 7.80
C GLN A 45 -20.33 -11.30 9.15
N SER A 46 -19.99 -12.18 10.11
CA SER A 46 -20.56 -12.22 11.45
C SER A 46 -19.58 -11.62 12.48
N GLY A 47 -20.09 -10.77 13.37
CA GLY A 47 -19.37 -10.07 14.42
C GLY A 47 -20.15 -8.83 14.83
N ASP A 48 -19.81 -8.22 15.99
CA ASP A 48 -20.34 -6.91 16.35
C ASP A 48 -19.93 -5.88 15.29
N GLU A 49 -20.81 -4.94 14.95
CA GLU A 49 -20.52 -3.87 13.98
C GLU A 49 -19.24 -3.11 14.33
N VAL A 50 -18.97 -2.97 15.62
CA VAL A 50 -17.75 -2.33 16.10
C VAL A 50 -16.49 -3.06 15.62
N ASP A 51 -16.51 -4.41 15.65
CA ASP A 51 -15.38 -5.22 15.21
C ASP A 51 -15.18 -5.16 13.69
N LEU A 52 -16.25 -5.17 12.91
CA LEU A 52 -16.19 -5.05 11.45
C LEU A 52 -15.71 -3.67 10.98
N LEU A 53 -16.02 -2.62 11.75
CA LEU A 53 -15.64 -1.23 11.42
C LEU A 53 -14.26 -0.83 11.95
N GLN A 54 -13.59 -1.63 12.76
CA GLN A 54 -12.26 -1.27 13.28
C GLN A 54 -11.23 -1.09 12.17
N GLU A 55 -11.11 -2.05 11.27
CA GLU A 55 -10.17 -1.97 10.13
C GLU A 55 -10.48 -0.78 9.21
N PRO A 56 -11.70 -0.62 8.67
CA PRO A 56 -12.03 0.54 7.84
C PRO A 56 -11.75 1.88 8.51
N ARG A 57 -12.00 2.01 9.81
CA ARG A 57 -11.74 3.26 10.55
C ARG A 57 -10.25 3.57 10.65
N LEU A 58 -9.41 2.56 10.90
CA LEU A 58 -7.96 2.72 10.93
C LEU A 58 -7.44 3.13 9.53
N LEU A 59 -7.90 2.45 8.50
CA LEU A 59 -7.47 2.72 7.13
C LEU A 59 -8.00 4.06 6.61
N ALA A 60 -9.17 4.50 7.05
CA ALA A 60 -9.71 5.81 6.70
C ALA A 60 -8.85 6.98 7.24
N ALA A 61 -8.02 6.73 8.24
CA ALA A 61 -7.05 7.69 8.75
C ALA A 61 -5.77 7.79 7.91
N LEU A 62 -5.56 6.85 6.96
CA LEU A 62 -4.38 6.80 6.10
C LEU A 62 -4.67 7.46 4.75
N ASP A 63 -4.37 8.76 4.63
CA ASP A 63 -4.43 9.50 3.36
C ASP A 63 -3.02 9.71 2.81
N HIS A 64 -2.59 8.81 1.91
CA HIS A 64 -1.25 8.87 1.34
C HIS A 64 -1.26 8.37 -0.13
N PRO A 65 -0.51 9.01 -1.06
CA PRO A 65 -0.49 8.64 -2.47
C PRO A 65 -0.05 7.18 -2.73
N ASN A 66 0.77 6.62 -1.85
CA ASN A 66 1.27 5.24 -1.96
C ASN A 66 0.51 4.24 -1.07
N ILE A 67 -0.69 4.58 -0.61
CA ILE A 67 -1.61 3.66 0.08
C ILE A 67 -2.94 3.66 -0.68
N VAL A 68 -3.58 2.50 -0.79
CA VAL A 68 -4.93 2.40 -1.38
C VAL A 68 -5.92 3.07 -0.44
N GLY A 69 -6.59 4.11 -0.96
CA GLY A 69 -7.55 4.90 -0.19
C GLY A 69 -8.88 4.16 0.00
N ILE A 70 -9.42 4.21 1.21
CA ILE A 70 -10.80 3.80 1.50
C ILE A 70 -11.75 4.94 1.13
N VAL A 71 -12.85 4.60 0.47
CA VAL A 71 -13.94 5.53 0.14
C VAL A 71 -15.02 5.48 1.23
N THR A 72 -15.48 4.28 1.56
CA THR A 72 -16.50 4.03 2.59
C THR A 72 -16.53 2.56 2.99
N ALA A 73 -17.28 2.24 4.05
CA ALA A 73 -17.66 0.88 4.41
C ALA A 73 -19.19 0.86 4.54
N GLU A 74 -19.82 -0.13 3.93
CA GLU A 74 -21.28 -0.21 3.85
C GLU A 74 -21.79 -1.61 4.19
N ARG A 75 -23.07 -1.69 4.56
CA ARG A 75 -23.80 -2.94 4.69
C ARG A 75 -25.10 -2.85 3.89
N VAL A 76 -25.24 -3.70 2.90
CA VAL A 76 -26.43 -3.82 2.05
C VAL A 76 -26.91 -5.26 2.05
N ASP A 77 -28.22 -5.46 2.28
CA ASP A 77 -28.85 -6.79 2.36
C ASP A 77 -28.12 -7.76 3.31
N GLY A 78 -27.62 -7.22 4.44
CA GLY A 78 -26.90 -8.00 5.45
C GLY A 78 -25.43 -8.29 5.12
N VAL A 79 -24.93 -7.95 3.93
CA VAL A 79 -23.55 -8.13 3.50
C VAL A 79 -22.75 -6.88 3.80
N PHE A 80 -21.71 -7.03 4.61
CA PHE A 80 -20.73 -5.97 4.87
C PHE A 80 -19.64 -5.96 3.79
N PHE A 81 -19.26 -4.78 3.31
CA PHE A 81 -18.18 -4.60 2.36
C PHE A 81 -17.47 -3.25 2.53
N ILE A 82 -16.25 -3.19 2.05
CA ILE A 82 -15.40 -2.00 2.07
C ILE A 82 -15.23 -1.52 0.63
N VAL A 83 -15.51 -0.24 0.39
CA VAL A 83 -15.33 0.42 -0.90
C VAL A 83 -14.02 1.18 -0.88
N MET A 84 -13.16 0.93 -1.85
CA MET A 84 -11.83 1.52 -2.00
C MET A 84 -11.68 2.17 -3.37
N GLU A 85 -10.67 3.01 -3.52
CA GLU A 85 -10.29 3.47 -4.84
C GLU A 85 -9.92 2.29 -5.75
N TYR A 86 -10.33 2.35 -7.01
CA TYR A 86 -9.87 1.40 -8.02
C TYR A 86 -8.56 1.87 -8.62
N VAL A 87 -7.51 1.09 -8.44
CA VAL A 87 -6.20 1.33 -9.04
C VAL A 87 -6.14 0.57 -10.35
N LYS A 88 -6.12 1.31 -11.48
CA LYS A 88 -5.95 0.71 -12.80
C LYS A 88 -4.49 0.35 -13.00
N GLY A 89 -4.19 -0.94 -13.08
CA GLY A 89 -2.83 -1.48 -13.18
C GLY A 89 -2.77 -2.96 -12.86
N GLU A 90 -1.64 -3.42 -12.40
CA GLU A 90 -1.38 -4.82 -12.03
C GLU A 90 -0.73 -4.91 -10.64
N THR A 91 -0.64 -6.11 -10.07
CA THR A 91 0.10 -6.32 -8.83
C THR A 91 1.61 -6.32 -9.09
N LEU A 92 2.40 -5.92 -8.10
CA LEU A 92 3.86 -6.06 -8.18
C LEU A 92 4.28 -7.54 -8.32
N GLU A 93 3.48 -8.48 -7.81
CA GLU A 93 3.68 -9.92 -8.01
C GLU A 93 3.63 -10.27 -9.49
N SER A 94 2.62 -9.80 -10.24
CA SER A 94 2.52 -10.00 -11.69
C SER A 94 3.73 -9.43 -12.44
N VAL A 95 4.22 -8.25 -12.02
CA VAL A 95 5.43 -7.63 -12.60
C VAL A 95 6.65 -8.51 -12.36
N VAL A 96 6.89 -8.92 -11.11
CA VAL A 96 8.05 -9.73 -10.74
C VAL A 96 7.99 -11.12 -11.37
N ASP A 97 6.81 -11.73 -11.45
CA ASP A 97 6.63 -13.05 -12.08
C ASP A 97 6.91 -13.01 -13.58
N ARG A 98 6.54 -11.92 -14.26
CA ARG A 98 6.78 -11.72 -15.69
C ARG A 98 8.25 -11.40 -16.00
N GLU A 99 8.82 -10.47 -15.23
CA GLU A 99 10.16 -9.91 -15.53
C GLU A 99 11.30 -10.63 -14.80
N LYS A 100 10.98 -11.42 -13.79
CA LYS A 100 11.87 -12.13 -12.86
C LYS A 100 12.70 -11.18 -11.99
N SER A 101 13.54 -10.34 -12.59
CA SER A 101 14.29 -9.29 -11.89
C SER A 101 14.07 -7.93 -12.54
N LEU A 102 14.13 -6.88 -11.75
CA LEU A 102 14.04 -5.51 -12.21
C LEU A 102 15.43 -4.87 -12.26
N ASP A 103 15.60 -3.88 -13.14
CA ASP A 103 16.78 -3.01 -13.07
C ASP A 103 16.83 -2.25 -11.75
N LEU A 104 18.04 -1.86 -11.35
CA LEU A 104 18.28 -1.22 -10.05
C LEU A 104 17.47 0.09 -9.88
N PRO A 105 17.47 1.05 -10.83
CA PRO A 105 16.72 2.29 -10.66
C PRO A 105 15.23 2.05 -10.44
N ARG A 106 14.63 1.14 -11.18
CA ARG A 106 13.21 0.80 -11.05
C ARG A 106 12.91 0.10 -9.73
N ALA A 107 13.73 -0.86 -9.32
CA ALA A 107 13.57 -1.54 -8.03
C ALA A 107 13.66 -0.57 -6.86
N ILE A 108 14.63 0.37 -6.88
CA ILE A 108 14.77 1.41 -5.86
C ILE A 108 13.57 2.35 -5.87
N ASN A 109 13.12 2.84 -7.03
CA ASN A 109 11.94 3.69 -7.13
C ASN A 109 10.70 3.01 -6.52
N TYR A 110 10.49 1.73 -6.80
CA TYR A 110 9.37 0.97 -6.26
C TYR A 110 9.45 0.83 -4.74
N ILE A 111 10.61 0.47 -4.20
CA ILE A 111 10.81 0.34 -2.76
C ILE A 111 10.64 1.67 -2.04
N VAL A 112 11.15 2.77 -2.60
CA VAL A 112 10.99 4.10 -2.02
C VAL A 112 9.51 4.48 -1.91
N GLN A 113 8.71 4.21 -2.94
CA GLN A 113 7.27 4.47 -2.90
C GLN A 113 6.55 3.60 -1.85
N ILE A 114 6.90 2.31 -1.75
CA ILE A 114 6.36 1.41 -0.72
C ILE A 114 6.72 1.91 0.68
N LEU A 115 8.00 2.25 0.91
CA LEU A 115 8.49 2.74 2.19
C LEU A 115 7.82 4.05 2.62
N LYS A 116 7.53 4.96 1.70
CA LYS A 116 6.78 6.19 1.99
C LYS A 116 5.37 5.88 2.53
N GLY A 117 4.66 4.95 1.89
CA GLY A 117 3.36 4.48 2.37
C GLY A 117 3.46 3.78 3.73
N VAL A 118 4.44 2.88 3.90
CA VAL A 118 4.69 2.16 5.16
C VAL A 118 5.06 3.13 6.28
N SER A 119 5.93 4.11 6.03
CA SER A 119 6.31 5.12 7.02
C SER A 119 5.09 5.90 7.49
N HIS A 120 4.23 6.33 6.57
CA HIS A 120 2.99 7.04 6.92
C HIS A 120 2.07 6.20 7.83
N ALA A 121 1.93 4.89 7.55
CA ALA A 121 1.15 3.99 8.40
C ALA A 121 1.82 3.77 9.77
N HIS A 122 3.14 3.64 9.81
CA HIS A 122 3.91 3.49 11.04
C HIS A 122 3.82 4.73 11.96
N ASP A 123 3.78 5.93 11.38
CA ASP A 123 3.54 7.17 12.13
C ASP A 123 2.17 7.17 12.83
N ALA A 124 1.17 6.54 12.20
CA ALA A 124 -0.15 6.29 12.79
C ALA A 124 -0.21 5.01 13.66
N GLN A 125 0.94 4.38 13.96
CA GLN A 125 1.03 3.12 14.73
C GLN A 125 0.26 1.95 14.10
N ILE A 126 0.12 1.94 12.78
CA ILE A 126 -0.55 0.89 12.02
C ILE A 126 0.49 0.00 11.37
N LEU A 127 0.45 -1.30 11.71
CA LEU A 127 1.25 -2.35 11.10
C LEU A 127 0.51 -2.99 9.93
N HIS A 128 1.22 -3.25 8.85
CA HIS A 128 0.67 -4.00 7.72
C HIS A 128 0.60 -5.51 7.97
N ARG A 129 1.70 -6.11 8.45
CA ARG A 129 1.88 -7.53 8.83
C ARG A 129 1.86 -8.55 7.69
N ASP A 130 1.40 -8.18 6.50
CA ASP A 130 1.41 -9.04 5.31
C ASP A 130 1.90 -8.28 4.06
N LEU A 131 3.03 -7.55 4.21
CA LEU A 131 3.68 -6.90 3.07
C LEU A 131 4.30 -7.96 2.15
N ARG A 132 3.82 -7.95 0.89
CA ARG A 132 4.26 -8.84 -0.19
C ARG A 132 3.90 -8.25 -1.54
N PRO A 133 4.53 -8.69 -2.64
CA PRO A 133 4.25 -8.13 -3.97
C PRO A 133 2.78 -8.21 -4.39
N ALA A 134 2.01 -9.22 -3.96
CA ALA A 134 0.58 -9.32 -4.26
C ALA A 134 -0.26 -8.20 -3.62
N ASN A 135 0.22 -7.61 -2.50
CA ASN A 135 -0.45 -6.53 -1.78
C ASN A 135 0.08 -5.13 -2.18
N VAL A 136 0.82 -5.04 -3.27
CA VAL A 136 1.29 -3.77 -3.85
C VAL A 136 0.77 -3.66 -5.28
N LEU A 137 0.02 -2.60 -5.56
CA LEU A 137 -0.53 -2.31 -6.89
C LEU A 137 0.40 -1.33 -7.61
N VAL A 138 0.74 -1.65 -8.85
CA VAL A 138 1.51 -0.79 -9.76
C VAL A 138 0.51 -0.18 -10.73
N ALA A 139 0.17 1.09 -10.54
CA ALA A 139 -0.74 1.80 -11.42
C ALA A 139 -0.11 2.04 -12.80
N GLU A 140 -0.94 2.17 -13.84
CA GLU A 140 -0.48 2.54 -15.20
C GLU A 140 0.30 3.87 -15.23
N SER A 141 0.08 4.74 -14.25
CA SER A 141 0.83 5.99 -14.06
C SER A 141 2.24 5.81 -13.50
N GLY A 142 2.64 4.58 -13.10
CA GLY A 142 3.89 4.30 -12.41
C GLY A 142 3.86 4.55 -10.89
N ILE A 143 2.71 4.97 -10.34
CA ILE A 143 2.53 5.13 -8.89
C ILE A 143 2.23 3.76 -8.27
N LEU A 144 2.98 3.42 -7.21
CA LEU A 144 2.71 2.23 -6.42
C LEU A 144 1.78 2.55 -5.26
N LYS A 145 0.87 1.63 -4.98
CA LYS A 145 -0.05 1.73 -3.85
C LYS A 145 -0.06 0.44 -3.04
N VAL A 146 0.24 0.54 -1.75
CA VAL A 146 0.12 -0.56 -0.80
C VAL A 146 -1.35 -0.75 -0.45
N ALA A 147 -1.82 -1.99 -0.54
CA ALA A 147 -3.19 -2.40 -0.26
C ALA A 147 -3.26 -3.30 0.96
N ASP A 148 -4.44 -3.53 1.49
CA ASP A 148 -4.73 -4.50 2.56
C ASP A 148 -4.02 -4.26 3.90
N PHE A 149 -3.90 -2.99 4.33
CA PHE A 149 -3.45 -2.63 5.68
C PHE A 149 -4.43 -3.16 6.74
N GLY A 150 -3.91 -3.76 7.79
CA GLY A 150 -4.67 -4.13 8.99
C GLY A 150 -5.56 -5.36 8.86
N THR A 151 -5.59 -6.04 7.71
CA THR A 151 -6.36 -7.29 7.53
C THR A 151 -5.96 -8.38 8.52
N SER A 152 -4.71 -8.39 8.97
CA SER A 152 -4.19 -9.33 9.96
C SER A 152 -4.66 -9.08 11.40
N ARG A 153 -5.15 -7.87 11.75
CA ARG A 153 -5.65 -7.56 13.10
C ARG A 153 -6.95 -8.30 13.45
N PHE A 154 -7.78 -8.62 12.47
CA PHE A 154 -9.00 -9.40 12.69
C PHE A 154 -8.73 -10.84 13.14
N LEU A 155 -7.58 -11.40 12.80
CA LEU A 155 -7.25 -12.80 13.10
C LEU A 155 -6.67 -13.01 14.50
N GLU A 156 -6.12 -11.96 15.14
CA GLU A 156 -5.59 -12.06 16.52
C GLU A 156 -6.66 -12.38 17.58
N LYS A 157 -7.91 -12.00 17.34
CA LYS A 157 -9.02 -12.31 18.28
C LYS A 157 -9.52 -13.75 18.17
N SER A 158 -9.13 -14.48 17.13
CA SER A 158 -9.74 -15.79 16.87
C SER A 158 -8.90 -17.01 17.24
N HIS A 159 -7.58 -16.96 17.49
CA HIS A 159 -6.79 -18.06 18.14
C HIS A 159 -5.29 -17.70 18.12
N ALA A 160 -4.68 -17.83 19.29
CA ALA A 160 -3.27 -17.46 19.59
C ALA A 160 -2.18 -18.36 18.96
N THR A 161 -2.48 -19.15 17.94
CA THR A 161 -1.53 -20.11 17.35
C THR A 161 -1.49 -20.11 15.82
N THR A 162 -2.24 -19.24 15.16
CA THR A 162 -2.23 -19.20 13.69
C THR A 162 -1.16 -18.27 13.18
N VAL A 163 -0.18 -18.83 12.47
CA VAL A 163 0.83 -18.06 11.73
C VAL A 163 0.12 -17.27 10.62
N ILE A 164 0.13 -15.95 10.73
CA ILE A 164 -0.56 -15.03 9.82
C ILE A 164 0.48 -14.35 8.95
N GLY A 165 0.20 -14.29 7.67
CA GLY A 165 1.07 -13.70 6.67
C GLY A 165 1.57 -14.74 5.66
N SER A 166 2.35 -14.26 4.72
CA SER A 166 2.96 -15.08 3.67
C SER A 166 4.36 -15.51 4.10
N PRO A 167 4.58 -16.78 4.50
CA PRO A 167 5.82 -17.22 5.15
C PRO A 167 7.13 -16.75 4.50
N PRO A 168 7.27 -16.69 3.15
CA PRO A 168 8.51 -16.21 2.54
C PRO A 168 8.88 -14.76 2.81
N TYR A 169 7.90 -13.93 3.21
CA TYR A 169 8.09 -12.50 3.51
C TYR A 169 8.02 -12.18 5.00
N MET A 170 7.72 -13.17 5.84
CA MET A 170 7.55 -12.98 7.28
C MET A 170 8.89 -12.83 8.00
N ALA A 171 8.95 -11.87 8.91
CA ALA A 171 10.06 -11.71 9.83
C ALA A 171 10.05 -12.80 10.92
N PRO A 172 11.21 -13.14 11.52
CA PRO A 172 11.32 -14.20 12.56
C PRO A 172 10.32 -14.04 13.70
N GLU A 173 10.12 -12.82 14.19
CA GLU A 173 9.20 -12.52 15.30
C GLU A 173 7.72 -12.69 14.92
N GLN A 174 7.38 -12.59 13.63
CA GLN A 174 6.00 -12.81 13.16
C GLN A 174 5.58 -14.28 13.27
N PHE A 175 6.50 -15.23 13.08
CA PHE A 175 6.23 -16.66 13.32
C PHE A 175 5.90 -16.95 14.78
N GLN A 176 6.27 -16.03 15.69
CA GLN A 176 5.95 -16.12 17.12
C GLN A 176 4.75 -15.25 17.51
N GLY A 177 4.03 -14.66 16.53
CA GLY A 177 2.88 -13.78 16.77
C GLY A 177 3.25 -12.39 17.34
N ARG A 178 4.52 -11.98 17.27
CA ARG A 178 5.07 -10.75 17.89
C ARG A 178 5.48 -9.71 16.82
N ALA A 179 4.60 -9.41 15.87
CA ALA A 179 4.88 -8.41 14.84
C ALA A 179 5.10 -7.00 15.45
N VAL A 180 6.16 -6.32 14.97
CA VAL A 180 6.54 -4.94 15.32
C VAL A 180 6.76 -4.12 14.04
N LEU A 181 6.99 -2.80 14.14
CA LEU A 181 7.23 -1.95 12.95
C LEU A 181 8.38 -2.47 12.09
N ALA A 182 9.45 -2.93 12.72
CA ALA A 182 10.61 -3.52 12.03
C ALA A 182 10.29 -4.84 11.28
N SER A 183 9.15 -5.49 11.57
CA SER A 183 8.70 -6.68 10.83
C SER A 183 8.24 -6.31 9.41
N ASP A 184 7.55 -5.19 9.25
CA ASP A 184 7.17 -4.68 7.92
C ASP A 184 8.41 -4.30 7.10
N ILE A 185 9.45 -3.74 7.75
CA ILE A 185 10.71 -3.38 7.09
C ILE A 185 11.44 -4.64 6.60
N TYR A 186 11.41 -5.73 7.37
CA TYR A 186 11.92 -7.01 6.92
C TYR A 186 11.24 -7.48 5.64
N SER A 187 9.92 -7.42 5.60
CA SER A 187 9.12 -7.81 4.42
C SER A 187 9.47 -6.94 3.19
N VAL A 188 9.67 -5.63 3.38
CA VAL A 188 10.15 -4.71 2.33
C VAL A 188 11.54 -5.10 1.86
N GLY A 189 12.45 -5.46 2.77
CA GLY A 189 13.79 -5.95 2.45
C GLY A 189 13.75 -7.23 1.60
N VAL A 190 12.85 -8.18 1.92
CA VAL A 190 12.63 -9.39 1.13
C VAL A 190 12.11 -9.06 -0.27
N MET A 191 11.17 -8.11 -0.40
CA MET A 191 10.69 -7.66 -1.71
C MET A 191 11.80 -7.03 -2.55
N LEU A 192 12.65 -6.19 -1.95
CA LEU A 192 13.79 -5.59 -2.65
C LEU A 192 14.79 -6.67 -3.09
N TYR A 193 15.11 -7.62 -2.19
CA TYR A 193 15.93 -8.77 -2.55
C TYR A 193 15.37 -9.50 -3.78
N GLN A 194 14.08 -9.82 -3.76
CA GLN A 194 13.42 -10.54 -4.86
C GLN A 194 13.43 -9.73 -6.16
N MET A 195 13.11 -8.45 -6.12
CA MET A 195 13.13 -7.59 -7.32
C MET A 195 14.52 -7.50 -7.95
N LEU A 196 15.58 -7.46 -7.14
CA LEU A 196 16.96 -7.32 -7.64
C LEU A 196 17.57 -8.65 -8.14
N THR A 197 17.15 -9.79 -7.55
CA THR A 197 17.79 -11.10 -7.80
C THR A 197 16.89 -12.08 -8.56
N GLY A 198 15.59 -11.78 -8.68
CA GLY A 198 14.58 -12.68 -9.27
C GLY A 198 14.24 -13.88 -8.39
N THR A 199 14.76 -13.96 -7.16
CA THR A 199 14.54 -15.09 -6.25
C THR A 199 14.29 -14.61 -4.83
N LEU A 200 13.59 -15.41 -4.03
CA LEU A 200 13.45 -15.16 -2.59
C LEU A 200 14.76 -15.47 -1.83
N PRO A 201 15.08 -14.77 -0.75
CA PRO A 201 16.22 -15.09 0.11
C PRO A 201 16.09 -16.46 0.76
N TYR A 202 14.87 -16.82 1.13
CA TYR A 202 14.50 -18.11 1.72
C TYR A 202 13.27 -18.66 1.01
N PHE A 203 13.33 -19.92 0.58
CA PHE A 203 12.19 -20.59 -0.05
C PHE A 203 12.15 -22.07 0.32
N SER A 204 10.98 -22.53 0.70
CA SER A 204 10.64 -23.94 0.88
C SER A 204 9.13 -24.11 0.72
N PRO A 205 8.65 -25.25 0.20
CA PRO A 205 7.24 -25.61 0.23
C PRO A 205 6.69 -25.80 1.66
N ASN A 206 7.58 -26.03 2.64
CA ASN A 206 7.20 -26.22 4.04
C ASN A 206 7.41 -24.94 4.85
N PRO A 207 6.35 -24.28 5.37
CA PRO A 207 6.44 -23.07 6.18
C PRO A 207 7.36 -23.19 7.41
N ALA A 208 7.35 -24.33 8.10
CA ALA A 208 8.22 -24.55 9.26
C ALA A 208 9.72 -24.63 8.88
N GLN A 209 10.02 -25.01 7.64
CA GLN A 209 11.40 -24.96 7.14
C GLN A 209 11.81 -23.52 6.82
N ILE A 210 10.89 -22.71 6.25
CA ILE A 210 11.14 -21.28 6.01
C ILE A 210 11.45 -20.59 7.34
N GLU A 211 10.63 -20.80 8.38
CA GLU A 211 10.86 -20.24 9.72
C GLU A 211 12.29 -20.54 10.23
N ARG A 212 12.75 -21.79 10.11
CA ARG A 212 14.12 -22.18 10.50
C ARG A 212 15.19 -21.47 9.67
N MET A 213 14.99 -21.37 8.34
CA MET A 213 15.94 -20.70 7.45
C MET A 213 16.04 -19.22 7.76
N VAL A 214 14.91 -18.56 8.00
CA VAL A 214 14.82 -17.15 8.39
C VAL A 214 15.51 -16.91 9.73
N ALA A 215 15.26 -17.76 10.74
CA ALA A 215 15.90 -17.65 12.05
C ALA A 215 17.43 -17.85 11.99
N GLN A 216 17.92 -18.68 11.06
CA GLN A 216 19.36 -18.87 10.86
C GLN A 216 20.04 -17.69 10.14
N GLY A 217 19.28 -16.88 9.38
CA GLY A 217 19.77 -15.71 8.66
C GLY A 217 20.78 -16.01 7.55
N ARG A 218 20.91 -17.27 7.13
CA ARG A 218 21.90 -17.68 6.13
C ARG A 218 21.28 -17.58 4.73
N CYS A 219 21.44 -16.46 4.08
CA CYS A 219 21.10 -16.31 2.66
C CYS A 219 22.28 -15.77 1.86
N THR A 220 22.25 -16.00 0.56
CA THR A 220 23.26 -15.45 -0.36
C THR A 220 23.03 -13.95 -0.51
N PRO A 221 24.02 -13.07 -0.25
CA PRO A 221 23.86 -11.63 -0.50
C PRO A 221 23.47 -11.32 -1.94
N PRO A 222 22.64 -10.28 -2.18
CA PRO A 222 22.18 -9.91 -3.52
C PRO A 222 23.31 -9.76 -4.54
N LYS A 223 24.42 -9.09 -4.17
CA LYS A 223 25.59 -8.89 -5.03
C LYS A 223 26.23 -10.20 -5.53
N LEU A 224 26.19 -11.27 -4.74
CA LEU A 224 26.74 -12.57 -5.13
C LEU A 224 25.81 -13.32 -6.10
N ARG A 225 24.51 -12.98 -6.13
CA ARG A 225 23.55 -13.52 -7.13
C ARG A 225 23.54 -12.71 -8.40
N ASN A 226 23.65 -11.40 -8.29
CA ASN A 226 23.71 -10.48 -9.41
C ASN A 226 24.86 -9.48 -9.21
N PRO A 227 26.03 -9.69 -9.85
CA PRO A 227 27.20 -8.81 -9.70
C PRO A 227 27.00 -7.36 -10.13
N GLN A 228 25.92 -7.04 -10.87
CA GLN A 228 25.59 -5.67 -11.25
C GLN A 228 25.04 -4.85 -10.07
N ILE A 229 24.58 -5.50 -9.00
CA ILE A 229 24.09 -4.82 -7.79
C ILE A 229 25.29 -4.18 -7.06
N PRO A 230 25.28 -2.88 -6.73
CA PRO A 230 26.29 -2.23 -5.91
C PRO A 230 26.40 -2.91 -4.54
N ARG A 231 27.61 -2.87 -3.95
CA ARG A 231 27.85 -3.47 -2.64
C ARG A 231 27.00 -2.80 -1.56
N GLU A 232 26.91 -1.49 -1.62
CA GLU A 232 26.15 -0.67 -0.68
C GLU A 232 24.67 -1.07 -0.66
N ILE A 233 24.07 -1.27 -1.83
CA ILE A 233 22.67 -1.74 -1.95
C ILE A 233 22.51 -3.16 -1.43
N SER A 234 23.48 -4.05 -1.73
CA SER A 234 23.48 -5.41 -1.18
C SER A 234 23.53 -5.41 0.34
N ASP A 235 24.38 -4.57 0.94
CA ASP A 235 24.55 -4.47 2.40
C ASP A 235 23.28 -3.89 3.05
N ILE A 236 22.63 -2.89 2.44
CA ILE A 236 21.33 -2.34 2.86
C ILE A 236 20.25 -3.45 2.88
N VAL A 237 20.15 -4.24 1.81
CA VAL A 237 19.18 -5.35 1.73
C VAL A 237 19.46 -6.35 2.85
N MET A 238 20.71 -6.75 3.05
CA MET A 238 21.09 -7.70 4.11
C MET A 238 20.78 -7.17 5.52
N LYS A 239 20.98 -5.87 5.77
CA LYS A 239 20.58 -5.21 7.02
C LYS A 239 19.05 -5.20 7.18
N ALA A 240 18.28 -4.92 6.12
CA ALA A 240 16.82 -4.91 6.17
C ALA A 240 16.25 -6.30 6.50
N ILE A 241 16.87 -7.40 6.01
CA ILE A 241 16.44 -8.79 6.29
C ILE A 241 17.22 -9.45 7.43
N ALA A 242 17.89 -8.70 8.27
CA ALA A 242 18.59 -9.25 9.43
C ALA A 242 17.61 -9.99 10.37
N PRO A 243 17.89 -11.22 10.82
CA PRO A 243 17.04 -11.95 11.75
C PRO A 243 16.91 -11.26 13.10
N ASP A 244 18.04 -10.72 13.60
CA ASP A 244 18.08 -9.97 14.85
C ASP A 244 17.44 -8.59 14.67
N LEU A 245 16.42 -8.30 15.49
CA LEU A 245 15.76 -7.01 15.51
C LEU A 245 16.74 -5.85 15.75
N SER A 246 17.72 -6.02 16.63
CA SER A 246 18.69 -4.97 16.96
C SER A 246 19.65 -4.62 15.80
N ALA A 247 19.86 -5.56 14.89
CA ALA A 247 20.69 -5.38 13.70
C ALA A 247 19.93 -4.85 12.49
N ARG A 248 18.59 -4.73 12.59
CA ARG A 248 17.68 -4.33 11.53
C ARG A 248 17.31 -2.86 11.64
N TYR A 249 16.85 -2.24 10.56
CA TYR A 249 16.21 -0.94 10.59
C TYR A 249 14.96 -0.98 11.48
N GLN A 250 14.85 0.00 12.38
CA GLN A 250 13.72 0.12 13.30
C GLN A 250 12.58 0.96 12.71
N ARG A 251 12.89 1.86 11.77
CA ARG A 251 11.95 2.76 11.10
C ARG A 251 12.14 2.71 9.59
N ALA A 252 11.04 2.89 8.86
CA ALA A 252 11.08 2.96 7.39
C ALA A 252 11.92 4.15 6.89
N SER A 253 11.96 5.26 7.65
CA SER A 253 12.78 6.43 7.35
C SER A 253 14.28 6.12 7.34
N GLU A 254 14.77 5.26 8.24
CA GLU A 254 16.19 4.87 8.30
C GLU A 254 16.61 4.12 7.02
N LEU A 255 15.75 3.20 6.54
CA LEU A 255 16.00 2.49 5.28
C LEU A 255 15.91 3.44 4.07
N LEU A 256 14.99 4.40 4.08
CA LEU A 256 14.90 5.43 3.04
C LEU A 256 16.16 6.29 2.97
N GLU A 257 16.70 6.71 4.11
CA GLU A 257 17.93 7.52 4.21
C GLU A 257 19.15 6.76 3.68
N ASP A 258 19.33 5.49 4.07
CA ASP A 258 20.44 4.67 3.59
C ASP A 258 20.32 4.41 2.07
N LEU A 259 19.11 4.16 1.54
CA LEU A 259 18.88 4.01 0.10
C LEU A 259 19.16 5.32 -0.66
N ALA A 260 18.72 6.47 -0.14
CA ALA A 260 18.97 7.77 -0.74
C ALA A 260 20.49 8.05 -0.84
N THR A 261 21.22 7.79 0.24
CA THR A 261 22.68 7.99 0.29
C THR A 261 23.40 7.05 -0.70
N ALA A 262 22.98 5.79 -0.81
CA ALA A 262 23.63 4.81 -1.68
C ALA A 262 23.33 4.99 -3.18
N THR A 263 22.29 5.77 -3.52
CA THR A 263 21.86 5.98 -4.92
C THR A 263 22.03 7.40 -5.43
N ASP A 264 22.60 8.31 -4.62
CA ASP A 264 22.69 9.76 -4.91
C ASP A 264 21.34 10.40 -5.29
N ILE A 265 20.21 9.78 -4.87
CA ILE A 265 18.86 10.29 -5.12
C ILE A 265 18.48 11.25 -4.01
N ASP A 266 18.39 12.54 -4.33
CA ASP A 266 17.85 13.54 -3.42
C ASP A 266 16.31 13.44 -3.34
N HIS A 267 15.83 12.65 -2.37
CA HIS A 267 14.39 12.49 -2.13
C HIS A 267 13.73 13.75 -1.56
N THR A 268 14.50 14.66 -0.96
CA THR A 268 13.99 15.93 -0.42
C THR A 268 13.58 16.88 -1.55
N ALA A 269 14.29 16.86 -2.67
CA ALA A 269 13.94 17.65 -3.84
C ALA A 269 12.60 17.22 -4.45
N THR A 270 12.32 15.90 -4.48
CA THR A 270 11.07 15.36 -5.03
C THR A 270 9.87 15.71 -4.15
N GLU A 271 10.02 15.67 -2.82
CA GLU A 271 8.95 16.06 -1.89
C GLU A 271 8.65 17.56 -1.93
N LEU A 272 9.69 18.40 -2.01
CA LEU A 272 9.52 19.84 -2.17
C LEU A 272 8.83 20.19 -3.50
N ASP A 273 9.14 19.48 -4.58
CA ASP A 273 8.49 19.66 -5.88
C ASP A 273 7.02 19.20 -5.86
N ASP A 274 6.71 18.11 -5.18
CA ASP A 274 5.33 17.65 -5.02
C ASP A 274 4.53 18.58 -4.09
N ILE A 275 5.12 19.10 -3.03
CA ILE A 275 4.52 20.13 -2.19
C ILE A 275 4.29 21.42 -3.01
N ARG A 276 5.26 21.85 -3.82
CA ARG A 276 5.12 23.02 -4.71
C ARG A 276 4.03 22.81 -5.77
N LYS A 277 3.92 21.61 -6.37
CA LYS A 277 2.84 21.26 -7.31
C LYS A 277 1.49 21.28 -6.63
N ARG A 278 1.37 20.75 -5.41
CA ARG A 278 0.13 20.76 -4.61
C ARG A 278 -0.27 22.18 -4.19
N LEU A 279 0.69 23.01 -3.80
CA LEU A 279 0.45 24.42 -3.49
C LEU A 279 0.00 25.19 -4.73
N LYS A 280 0.67 25.01 -5.87
CA LYS A 280 0.24 25.61 -7.16
C LYS A 280 -1.13 25.12 -7.62
N ALA A 281 -1.46 23.84 -7.41
CA ALA A 281 -2.79 23.32 -7.71
C ALA A 281 -3.88 23.88 -6.78
N ARG A 282 -3.53 24.27 -5.54
CA ARG A 282 -4.43 24.97 -4.61
C ARG A 282 -4.58 26.45 -4.92
N GLU A 283 -3.66 27.04 -5.68
CA GLU A 283 -3.73 28.41 -6.19
C GLU A 283 -4.65 28.57 -7.43
N VAL A 284 -5.37 27.51 -7.83
CA VAL A 284 -6.48 27.68 -8.80
C VAL A 284 -7.45 28.68 -8.18
N PRO A 285 -7.71 29.82 -8.82
CA PRO A 285 -8.52 30.89 -8.25
C PRO A 285 -9.88 30.31 -7.86
N LYS A 286 -10.25 30.40 -6.58
CA LYS A 286 -11.58 30.04 -6.14
C LYS A 286 -12.54 30.82 -6.99
N LYS A 287 -13.39 30.17 -7.79
CA LYS A 287 -14.49 30.83 -8.49
C LYS A 287 -15.33 31.52 -7.42
N GLY A 288 -15.18 32.81 -7.28
CA GLY A 288 -15.99 33.63 -6.39
C GLY A 288 -17.41 33.70 -6.94
N PHE A 289 -18.38 33.96 -6.06
CA PHE A 289 -19.75 34.31 -6.48
C PHE A 289 -19.98 35.76 -6.14
N CYS A 290 -20.70 36.46 -7.00
CA CYS A 290 -21.11 37.82 -6.73
C CYS A 290 -21.99 37.85 -5.47
N TRP A 291 -21.68 38.70 -4.52
CA TRP A 291 -22.41 38.83 -3.26
C TRP A 291 -23.86 39.29 -3.51
N ASN A 292 -24.08 40.11 -4.56
CA ASN A 292 -25.39 40.64 -4.89
C ASN A 292 -26.25 39.66 -5.71
N CYS A 293 -25.79 39.19 -6.89
CA CYS A 293 -26.61 38.34 -7.77
C CYS A 293 -26.29 36.85 -7.65
N ARG A 294 -25.34 36.42 -6.82
CA ARG A 294 -24.89 35.03 -6.55
C ARG A 294 -24.44 34.25 -7.79
N LYS A 295 -24.24 34.94 -8.94
CA LYS A 295 -23.67 34.27 -10.13
C LYS A 295 -22.17 34.13 -10.04
N PRO A 296 -21.57 33.09 -10.67
CA PRO A 296 -20.14 32.85 -10.61
C PRO A 296 -19.37 34.01 -11.25
N LEU A 297 -18.31 34.46 -10.55
CA LEU A 297 -17.42 35.50 -11.01
C LEU A 297 -16.15 34.88 -11.66
N PRO A 298 -15.71 35.40 -12.82
CA PRO A 298 -14.38 35.11 -13.32
C PRO A 298 -13.30 35.57 -12.34
N ALA A 299 -12.21 34.81 -12.25
CA ALA A 299 -11.09 35.20 -11.42
C ALA A 299 -10.54 36.57 -11.89
N ARG A 300 -10.37 37.51 -10.96
CA ARG A 300 -9.91 38.89 -11.19
C ARG A 300 -10.89 39.80 -11.95
N SER A 301 -12.18 39.71 -11.69
CA SER A 301 -13.16 40.66 -12.20
C SER A 301 -13.26 41.88 -11.30
N ASP A 302 -13.05 43.09 -11.83
CA ASP A 302 -13.23 44.35 -11.10
C ASP A 302 -14.72 44.71 -10.89
N SER A 303 -15.58 44.08 -11.62
CA SER A 303 -17.05 44.19 -11.48
C SER A 303 -17.77 42.92 -11.97
N CYS A 304 -18.93 42.64 -11.42
CA CYS A 304 -19.74 41.52 -11.83
C CYS A 304 -20.29 41.70 -13.26
N PRO A 305 -19.98 40.77 -14.18
CA PRO A 305 -20.46 40.91 -15.59
C PRO A 305 -21.97 40.75 -15.72
N PHE A 306 -22.69 40.36 -14.66
CA PHE A 306 -24.15 40.12 -14.70
C PHE A 306 -24.95 41.24 -14.05
N CYS A 307 -24.44 41.89 -13.02
CA CYS A 307 -25.18 42.95 -12.32
C CYS A 307 -24.40 44.26 -12.15
N GLY A 308 -23.12 44.31 -12.58
CA GLY A 308 -22.30 45.53 -12.53
C GLY A 308 -21.69 45.85 -11.15
N GLU A 309 -22.11 45.17 -10.09
CA GLU A 309 -21.59 45.43 -8.74
C GLU A 309 -20.14 44.98 -8.57
N LYS A 310 -19.38 45.70 -7.74
CA LYS A 310 -18.01 45.30 -7.38
C LYS A 310 -18.05 44.09 -6.45
N PRO A 311 -17.23 43.05 -6.72
CA PRO A 311 -17.20 41.80 -5.95
C PRO A 311 -16.71 42.00 -4.55
#